data_78c9d18e4456a2a240a761bafd5b96dd
#
_entry.id   78c9d18e4456a2a240a761bafd5b96dd
#
_cell.length_a   1.000
_cell.length_b   1.000
_cell.length_c   1.000
_cell.angle_alpha   90.00
_cell.angle_beta   90.00
_cell.angle_gamma   90.00
#
_symmetry.space_group_name_H-M   'P 1'
#
loop_
_entity.id
_entity.type
_entity.pdbx_description
1 polymer ?
#
loop_
_entity_poly.entity_id
_entity_poly.type
_entity_poly.pdbx_seq_one_letter_code
_entity_poly.pdbx_strand_id
1 'polypeptide(L)'
;MTVLGPIEPNEVGNTTTHDHIIIDFNAILTEPIDSKDISKMDEKISIDNLGWVRFNWASSKDNLVYQNVEDACNELNHYKNSGGKTIVDVTNIGLGRDAKKLKEISSKTGVNIVM
;
A
#
# COMPACT_ATOMS: atom_id res chain seq x y z
N MET A 1 3.42 -17.01 -10.72
CA MET A 1 1.96 -16.77 -10.94
C MET A 1 1.65 -15.36 -10.50
N THR A 2 1.05 -14.54 -11.36
CA THR A 2 0.58 -13.19 -11.04
C THR A 2 -0.93 -13.17 -10.84
N VAL A 3 -1.48 -12.04 -10.37
CA VAL A 3 -2.94 -11.84 -10.22
C VAL A 3 -3.71 -11.89 -11.54
N LEU A 4 -3.01 -11.75 -12.69
CA LEU A 4 -3.57 -11.88 -14.04
C LEU A 4 -3.33 -13.26 -14.68
N GLY A 5 -2.55 -14.12 -14.03
CA GLY A 5 -2.20 -15.45 -14.52
C GLY A 5 -0.69 -15.72 -14.53
N PRO A 6 -0.26 -16.82 -15.16
CA PRO A 6 1.16 -17.14 -15.29
C PRO A 6 1.85 -16.16 -16.24
N ILE A 7 3.12 -15.90 -15.97
CA ILE A 7 4.04 -15.17 -16.86
C ILE A 7 5.31 -16.01 -17.04
N GLU A 8 6.02 -15.79 -18.15
CA GLU A 8 7.30 -16.43 -18.40
C GLU A 8 8.43 -15.82 -17.55
N PRO A 9 9.49 -16.57 -17.19
CA PRO A 9 10.58 -16.05 -16.35
C PRO A 9 11.24 -14.77 -16.88
N ASN A 10 11.34 -14.60 -18.19
CA ASN A 10 11.91 -13.41 -18.83
C ASN A 10 10.97 -12.18 -18.78
N GLU A 11 9.72 -12.36 -18.40
CA GLU A 11 8.74 -11.28 -18.22
C GLU A 11 8.75 -10.69 -16.81
N VAL A 12 9.42 -11.34 -15.86
CA VAL A 12 9.48 -10.90 -14.44
C VAL A 12 10.16 -9.54 -14.33
N GLY A 13 11.31 -9.34 -14.97
CA GLY A 13 12.03 -8.07 -14.99
C GLY A 13 12.46 -7.56 -13.61
N ASN A 14 12.67 -6.25 -13.49
CA ASN A 14 13.03 -5.62 -12.21
C ASN A 14 11.88 -5.76 -11.21
N THR A 15 12.17 -6.32 -10.04
CA THR A 15 11.16 -6.77 -9.08
C THR A 15 11.40 -6.20 -7.69
N THR A 16 10.37 -5.60 -7.10
CA THR A 16 10.28 -5.35 -5.66
C THR A 16 9.69 -6.59 -5.00
N THR A 17 10.41 -7.16 -4.02
CA THR A 17 10.07 -8.49 -3.46
C THR A 17 9.28 -8.43 -2.16
N HIS A 18 8.98 -7.24 -1.65
CA HIS A 18 8.20 -7.03 -0.42
C HIS A 18 7.53 -5.67 -0.48
N ASP A 19 6.24 -5.65 -0.77
CA ASP A 19 5.45 -4.41 -0.85
C ASP A 19 4.02 -4.61 -0.37
N HIS A 20 3.30 -3.50 -0.14
CA HIS A 20 1.90 -3.46 0.25
C HIS A 20 1.18 -2.43 -0.63
N ILE A 21 0.60 -2.86 -1.74
CA ILE A 21 -0.05 -1.97 -2.71
C ILE A 21 -1.38 -1.45 -2.16
N ILE A 22 -2.16 -2.34 -1.55
CA ILE A 22 -3.42 -2.06 -0.86
C ILE A 22 -3.31 -2.65 0.54
N ILE A 23 -3.55 -1.82 1.57
CA ILE A 23 -3.34 -2.25 2.94
C ILE A 23 -4.34 -1.63 3.91
N ASP A 24 -4.71 -2.38 4.95
CA ASP A 24 -5.45 -1.94 6.13
C ASP A 24 -4.75 -2.45 7.40
N PHE A 25 -4.04 -1.56 8.05
CA PHE A 25 -3.30 -1.82 9.30
C PHE A 25 -4.11 -1.50 10.56
N ASN A 26 -5.42 -1.31 10.49
CA ASN A 26 -6.23 -0.98 11.67
C ASN A 26 -6.10 -1.97 12.83
N ALA A 27 -5.67 -3.21 12.55
CA ALA A 27 -5.41 -4.21 13.60
C ALA A 27 -4.32 -3.80 14.61
N ILE A 28 -3.44 -2.85 14.25
CA ILE A 28 -2.36 -2.36 15.12
C ILE A 28 -2.63 -0.92 15.62
N LEU A 29 -3.82 -0.38 15.37
CA LEU A 29 -4.19 0.95 15.85
C LEU A 29 -4.07 1.02 17.36
N THR A 30 -3.33 1.99 17.87
CA THR A 30 -3.12 2.24 19.30
C THR A 30 -3.41 3.70 19.62
N GLU A 31 -3.85 3.97 20.85
CA GLU A 31 -3.95 5.34 21.33
C GLU A 31 -2.56 5.99 21.49
N PRO A 32 -2.44 7.29 21.23
CA PRO A 32 -1.20 8.01 21.46
C PRO A 32 -0.85 8.04 22.97
N ILE A 33 0.45 8.10 23.26
CA ILE A 33 0.94 8.13 24.64
C ILE A 33 0.41 9.36 25.40
N ASP A 34 0.34 10.53 24.74
CA ASP A 34 -0.26 11.73 25.33
C ASP A 34 -1.76 11.77 24.97
N SER A 35 -2.60 11.70 26.01
CA SER A 35 -4.06 11.75 25.85
C SER A 35 -4.57 13.05 25.19
N LYS A 36 -3.80 14.13 25.21
CA LYS A 36 -4.12 15.36 24.49
C LYS A 36 -4.11 15.20 22.97
N ASP A 37 -3.43 14.18 22.48
CA ASP A 37 -3.28 13.88 21.06
C ASP A 37 -4.35 12.93 20.51
N ILE A 38 -5.29 12.47 21.33
CA ILE A 38 -6.37 11.55 20.90
C ILE A 38 -7.16 12.13 19.72
N SER A 39 -7.44 13.42 19.71
CA SER A 39 -8.16 14.07 18.60
C SER A 39 -7.40 14.01 17.27
N LYS A 40 -6.07 13.90 17.29
CA LYS A 40 -5.23 13.80 16.08
C LYS A 40 -5.33 12.46 15.37
N MET A 41 -5.85 11.44 16.04
CA MET A 41 -5.99 10.09 15.45
C MET A 41 -6.88 10.08 14.20
N ASP A 42 -7.87 10.96 14.13
CA ASP A 42 -8.84 11.06 13.04
C ASP A 42 -8.48 12.13 11.99
N GLU A 43 -7.38 12.86 12.20
CA GLU A 43 -6.93 13.88 11.25
C GLU A 43 -6.40 13.26 9.96
N LYS A 44 -6.69 13.90 8.83
CA LYS A 44 -6.04 13.57 7.57
C LYS A 44 -4.57 13.99 7.59
N ILE A 45 -3.70 13.17 6.99
CA ILE A 45 -2.28 13.50 6.89
C ILE A 45 -2.09 14.74 6.02
N SER A 46 -1.31 15.68 6.54
CA SER A 46 -0.93 16.91 5.88
C SER A 46 0.50 17.29 6.26
N ILE A 47 1.04 18.29 5.59
CA ILE A 47 2.38 18.78 5.92
C ILE A 47 2.44 19.31 7.36
N ASP A 48 1.33 19.84 7.88
CA ASP A 48 1.27 20.46 9.22
C ASP A 48 1.32 19.44 10.35
N ASN A 49 0.77 18.22 10.15
CA ASN A 49 0.75 17.16 11.16
C ASN A 49 1.74 16.01 10.87
N LEU A 50 2.47 16.06 9.75
CA LEU A 50 3.39 15.00 9.33
C LEU A 50 4.45 14.66 10.39
N GLY A 51 4.93 15.67 11.13
CA GLY A 51 5.86 15.48 12.23
C GLY A 51 5.27 14.60 13.32
N TRP A 52 4.02 14.86 13.72
CA TRP A 52 3.33 14.05 14.71
C TRP A 52 3.08 12.63 14.19
N VAL A 53 2.59 12.47 12.96
CA VAL A 53 2.32 11.16 12.34
C VAL A 53 3.56 10.28 12.31
N ARG A 54 4.75 10.82 12.00
CA ARG A 54 6.01 10.07 11.98
C ARG A 54 6.37 9.44 13.31
N PHE A 55 6.06 10.11 14.43
CA PHE A 55 6.32 9.59 15.78
C PHE A 55 5.17 8.76 16.34
N ASN A 56 3.95 8.97 15.84
CA ASN A 56 2.73 8.31 16.29
C ASN A 56 2.05 7.54 15.15
N TRP A 57 2.84 6.91 14.29
CA TRP A 57 2.38 6.31 13.04
C TRP A 57 1.25 5.28 13.24
N ALA A 58 1.28 4.50 14.35
CA ALA A 58 0.26 3.52 14.71
C ALA A 58 -0.99 4.16 15.35
N SER A 59 -0.97 5.47 15.65
CA SER A 59 -2.11 6.20 16.21
C SER A 59 -2.83 7.06 15.17
N SER A 60 -2.33 7.17 13.95
CA SER A 60 -2.99 7.90 12.87
C SER A 60 -3.76 6.94 11.97
N LYS A 61 -5.10 6.99 12.02
CA LYS A 61 -5.97 6.12 11.20
C LYS A 61 -5.73 6.31 9.70
N ASP A 62 -5.50 7.54 9.26
CA ASP A 62 -5.23 7.85 7.85
C ASP A 62 -3.90 7.25 7.37
N ASN A 63 -2.92 7.11 8.28
CA ASN A 63 -1.63 6.48 7.98
C ASN A 63 -1.71 4.95 7.87
N LEU A 64 -2.71 4.34 8.50
CA LEU A 64 -2.82 2.88 8.58
C LEU A 64 -3.62 2.27 7.42
N VAL A 65 -4.33 3.08 6.63
CA VAL A 65 -5.22 2.57 5.58
C VAL A 65 -4.88 3.19 4.24
N TYR A 66 -4.48 2.36 3.28
CA TYR A 66 -4.26 2.75 1.89
C TYR A 66 -5.05 1.84 0.98
N GLN A 67 -6.23 2.31 0.54
CA GLN A 67 -7.23 1.50 -0.17
C GLN A 67 -7.67 2.11 -1.50
N ASN A 68 -7.08 3.25 -1.91
CA ASN A 68 -7.44 3.96 -3.12
C ASN A 68 -6.77 3.32 -4.34
N VAL A 69 -7.56 2.76 -5.24
CA VAL A 69 -7.08 2.11 -6.48
C VAL A 69 -6.44 3.11 -7.44
N GLU A 70 -6.96 4.34 -7.54
CA GLU A 70 -6.43 5.35 -8.46
C GLU A 70 -5.05 5.84 -8.01
N ASP A 71 -4.89 6.14 -6.73
CA ASP A 71 -3.60 6.52 -6.16
C ASP A 71 -2.58 5.39 -6.32
N ALA A 72 -2.98 4.14 -6.04
CA ALA A 72 -2.12 2.97 -6.25
C ALA A 72 -1.70 2.82 -7.72
N CYS A 73 -2.61 3.05 -8.67
CA CYS A 73 -2.26 3.03 -10.10
C CYS A 73 -1.25 4.14 -10.46
N ASN A 74 -1.40 5.34 -9.89
CA ASN A 74 -0.47 6.44 -10.12
C ASN A 74 0.94 6.08 -9.62
N GLU A 75 1.06 5.56 -8.39
CA GLU A 75 2.34 5.12 -7.83
C GLU A 75 2.98 3.97 -8.64
N LEU A 76 2.18 2.98 -9.06
CA LEU A 76 2.68 1.90 -9.90
C LEU A 76 3.11 2.37 -11.29
N ASN A 77 2.49 3.41 -11.84
CA ASN A 77 2.95 4.02 -13.07
C ASN A 77 4.32 4.72 -12.89
N HIS A 78 4.56 5.38 -11.75
CA HIS A 78 5.89 5.92 -11.42
C HIS A 78 6.93 4.81 -11.29
N TYR A 79 6.59 3.71 -10.60
CA TYR A 79 7.44 2.53 -10.50
C TYR A 79 7.79 1.96 -11.88
N LYS A 80 6.80 1.76 -12.75
CA LYS A 80 6.98 1.28 -14.12
C LYS A 80 7.86 2.19 -14.96
N ASN A 81 7.61 3.51 -14.91
CA ASN A 81 8.38 4.52 -15.65
C ASN A 81 9.85 4.58 -15.20
N SER A 82 10.13 4.18 -13.96
CA SER A 82 11.48 4.01 -13.42
C SER A 82 12.13 2.66 -13.76
N GLY A 83 11.47 1.85 -14.60
CA GLY A 83 11.99 0.56 -15.06
C GLY A 83 11.55 -0.65 -14.23
N GLY A 84 10.65 -0.48 -13.25
CA GLY A 84 10.04 -1.56 -12.50
C GLY A 84 9.09 -2.38 -13.36
N LYS A 85 8.99 -3.67 -13.10
CA LYS A 85 8.17 -4.61 -13.90
C LYS A 85 7.24 -5.46 -13.05
N THR A 86 7.72 -5.94 -11.91
CA THR A 86 6.97 -6.86 -11.04
C THR A 86 7.03 -6.42 -9.59
N ILE A 87 5.93 -6.56 -8.88
CA ILE A 87 5.83 -6.34 -7.43
C ILE A 87 5.31 -7.62 -6.77
N VAL A 88 5.97 -8.03 -5.69
CA VAL A 88 5.45 -9.07 -4.78
C VAL A 88 4.74 -8.36 -3.64
N ASP A 89 3.41 -8.41 -3.66
CA ASP A 89 2.55 -7.89 -2.59
C ASP A 89 2.42 -8.96 -1.50
N VAL A 90 2.98 -8.70 -0.33
CA VAL A 90 2.98 -9.61 0.81
C VAL A 90 1.83 -9.34 1.78
N THR A 91 0.90 -8.48 1.42
CA THR A 91 -0.30 -8.20 2.21
C THR A 91 -1.09 -9.49 2.42
N ASN A 92 -1.32 -9.87 3.66
CA ASN A 92 -2.14 -11.03 4.02
C ASN A 92 -3.59 -10.64 4.33
N ILE A 93 -4.45 -11.62 4.64
CA ILE A 93 -5.86 -11.38 4.95
C ILE A 93 -6.02 -10.46 6.17
N GLY A 94 -5.17 -10.59 7.18
CA GLY A 94 -5.19 -9.75 8.40
C GLY A 94 -4.79 -8.29 8.14
N LEU A 95 -4.19 -8.00 7.00
CA LEU A 95 -3.78 -6.66 6.56
C LEU A 95 -4.64 -6.14 5.41
N GLY A 96 -5.84 -6.69 5.21
CA GLY A 96 -6.79 -6.19 4.23
C GLY A 96 -6.48 -6.55 2.78
N ARG A 97 -5.80 -7.68 2.50
CA ARG A 97 -5.57 -8.15 1.13
C ARG A 97 -6.85 -8.11 0.30
N ASP A 98 -6.79 -7.45 -0.84
CA ASP A 98 -7.89 -7.40 -1.81
C ASP A 98 -7.43 -7.82 -3.21
N ALA A 99 -7.63 -9.10 -3.52
CA ALA A 99 -7.22 -9.68 -4.79
C ALA A 99 -7.94 -9.04 -6.01
N LYS A 100 -9.17 -8.52 -5.84
CA LYS A 100 -9.91 -7.87 -6.92
C LYS A 100 -9.30 -6.52 -7.26
N LYS A 101 -8.98 -5.71 -6.24
CA LYS A 101 -8.29 -4.43 -6.43
C LYS A 101 -6.90 -4.65 -7.03
N LEU A 102 -6.11 -5.62 -6.53
CA LEU A 102 -4.79 -5.93 -7.07
C LEU A 102 -4.86 -6.35 -8.55
N LYS A 103 -5.86 -7.16 -8.92
CA LYS A 103 -6.11 -7.53 -10.31
C LYS A 103 -6.47 -6.32 -11.18
N GLU A 104 -7.31 -5.43 -10.68
CA GLU A 104 -7.69 -4.19 -11.36
C GLU A 104 -6.47 -3.28 -11.59
N ILE A 105 -5.68 -3.06 -10.55
CA ILE A 105 -4.46 -2.24 -10.59
C ILE A 105 -3.45 -2.81 -11.59
N SER A 106 -3.19 -4.13 -11.54
CA SER A 106 -2.30 -4.81 -12.50
C SER A 106 -2.78 -4.64 -13.95
N SER A 107 -4.09 -4.78 -14.19
CA SER A 107 -4.69 -4.60 -15.52
C SER A 107 -4.55 -3.17 -16.03
N LYS A 108 -4.71 -2.17 -15.18
CA LYS A 108 -4.63 -0.74 -15.55
C LYS A 108 -3.20 -0.28 -15.80
N THR A 109 -2.25 -0.76 -15.00
CA THR A 109 -0.85 -0.29 -15.05
C THR A 109 0.04 -1.14 -15.94
N GLY A 110 -0.31 -2.41 -16.13
CA GLY A 110 0.54 -3.40 -16.78
C GLY A 110 1.75 -3.82 -15.93
N VAL A 111 1.76 -3.49 -14.65
CA VAL A 111 2.75 -4.02 -13.69
C VAL A 111 2.31 -5.41 -13.25
N ASN A 112 3.23 -6.38 -13.28
CA ASN A 112 2.97 -7.71 -12.78
C ASN A 112 2.85 -7.69 -11.25
N ILE A 113 1.77 -8.20 -10.70
CA ILE A 113 1.58 -8.30 -9.25
C ILE A 113 1.50 -9.77 -8.86
N VAL A 114 2.36 -10.19 -7.95
CA VAL A 114 2.36 -11.49 -7.26
C VAL A 114 1.87 -11.27 -5.84
N MET A 115 0.92 -12.09 -5.36
CA MET A 115 0.37 -11.96 -4.00
C MET A 115 0.37 -13.32 -3.27
#